data_043810dc6c32d1577db1f4ddda83d65d
#
_entry.id   043810dc6c32d1577db1f4ddda83d65d
#
_cell.length_a   1.000
_cell.length_b   1.000
_cell.length_c   1.000
_cell.angle_alpha   90.00
_cell.angle_beta   90.00
_cell.angle_gamma   90.00
#
_symmetry.space_group_name_H-M   'P 1'
#
loop_
_entity.id
_entity.type
_entity.pdbx_description
1 polymer ?
#
loop_
_entity_poly.entity_id
_entity_poly.type
_entity_poly.pdbx_seq_one_letter_code
_entity_poly.pdbx_strand_id
1 'polypeptide(L)'
;MAKVYTCFCTDVIHEGHLNILREAAKYGEVYVGILTDRAMVCFNRFPALSFEERMEIVKNTGLADHVVAQDEILYDKVFETIKPDYVVHGDNWKEGPERMIRGNVVDNLKRYGGELIEVPYTYNETVKKIDARMKEKLAMPEYRRRR
;
A
#
# COMPACT_ATOMS: atom_id res chain seq x y z
N MET A 1 20.21 7.78 -7.43
CA MET A 1 19.53 6.48 -7.26
C MET A 1 18.05 6.61 -7.56
N ALA A 2 17.51 5.67 -8.28
CA ALA A 2 16.08 5.70 -8.58
C ALA A 2 15.23 5.58 -7.32
N LYS A 3 14.07 6.21 -7.33
CA LYS A 3 13.11 6.16 -6.23
C LYS A 3 11.99 5.19 -6.56
N VAL A 4 11.73 4.25 -5.68
CA VAL A 4 10.68 3.25 -5.82
C VAL A 4 9.65 3.48 -4.74
N TYR A 5 8.38 3.49 -5.11
CA TYR A 5 7.28 3.76 -4.18
C TYR A 5 6.29 2.60 -4.13
N THR A 6 5.86 2.24 -2.94
CA THR A 6 4.72 1.36 -2.73
C THR A 6 3.91 1.87 -1.56
N CYS A 7 2.61 1.61 -1.55
CA CYS A 7 1.72 2.04 -0.48
C CYS A 7 1.00 0.86 0.14
N PHE A 8 0.96 0.81 1.45
CA PHE A 8 0.23 -0.21 2.18
C PHE A 8 -0.99 0.38 2.88
N CYS A 9 -2.14 -0.26 2.67
CA CYS A 9 -3.43 0.15 3.22
C CYS A 9 -4.02 -0.91 4.16
N THR A 10 -3.17 -1.59 4.91
CA THR A 10 -3.57 -2.67 5.81
C THR A 10 -2.85 -2.57 7.14
N ASP A 11 -3.45 -3.15 8.19
CA ASP A 11 -2.80 -3.28 9.49
C ASP A 11 -1.77 -4.40 9.50
N VAL A 12 -2.04 -5.48 8.75
CA VAL A 12 -1.27 -6.71 8.83
C VAL A 12 -0.25 -6.77 7.69
N ILE A 13 1.01 -6.86 8.06
CA ILE A 13 2.11 -7.09 7.12
C ILE A 13 2.36 -8.60 7.07
N HIS A 14 2.22 -9.18 5.90
CA HIS A 14 2.42 -10.61 5.69
C HIS A 14 3.42 -10.85 4.55
N GLU A 15 3.63 -12.10 4.20
CA GLU A 15 4.60 -12.50 3.19
C GLU A 15 4.41 -11.78 1.86
N GLY A 16 3.15 -11.54 1.45
CA GLY A 16 2.85 -10.80 0.23
C GLY A 16 3.45 -9.40 0.23
N HIS A 17 3.34 -8.69 1.35
CA HIS A 17 3.93 -7.36 1.50
C HIS A 17 5.46 -7.40 1.49
N LEU A 18 6.05 -8.39 2.16
CA LEU A 18 7.50 -8.55 2.20
C LEU A 18 8.05 -8.83 0.81
N ASN A 19 7.35 -9.63 0.02
CA ASN A 19 7.74 -9.92 -1.37
C ASN A 19 7.70 -8.66 -2.23
N ILE A 20 6.71 -7.80 -2.04
CA ILE A 20 6.63 -6.51 -2.73
C ILE A 20 7.84 -5.64 -2.37
N LEU A 21 8.19 -5.56 -1.10
CA LEU A 21 9.34 -4.78 -0.65
C LEU A 21 10.67 -5.31 -1.19
N ARG A 22 10.83 -6.64 -1.22
CA ARG A 22 12.02 -7.27 -1.78
C ARG A 22 12.14 -7.00 -3.28
N GLU A 23 11.04 -7.04 -3.98
CA GLU A 23 11.03 -6.72 -5.41
C GLU A 23 11.36 -5.24 -5.64
N ALA A 24 10.75 -4.36 -4.85
CA ALA A 24 11.00 -2.92 -4.93
C ALA A 24 12.50 -2.60 -4.75
N ALA A 25 13.17 -3.29 -3.84
CA ALA A 25 14.59 -3.08 -3.56
C ALA A 25 15.50 -3.32 -4.76
N LYS A 26 15.04 -4.09 -5.75
CA LYS A 26 15.81 -4.36 -6.97
C LYS A 26 15.87 -3.14 -7.89
N TYR A 27 14.98 -2.19 -7.74
CA TYR A 27 14.84 -1.04 -8.64
C TYR A 27 15.45 0.25 -8.10
N GLY A 28 15.66 0.35 -6.80
CA GLY A 28 16.26 1.56 -6.23
C GLY A 28 15.96 1.74 -4.75
N GLU A 29 15.94 2.99 -4.33
CA GLU A 29 15.66 3.39 -2.95
C GLU A 29 14.16 3.27 -2.68
N VAL A 30 13.79 2.53 -1.63
CA VAL A 30 12.40 2.15 -1.35
C VAL A 30 11.72 3.13 -0.40
N TYR A 31 10.67 3.75 -0.89
CA TYR A 31 9.75 4.60 -0.12
C TYR A 31 8.46 3.84 0.09
N VAL A 32 8.03 3.66 1.33
CA VAL A 32 6.76 3.02 1.64
C VAL A 32 5.79 4.05 2.20
N GLY A 33 4.67 4.22 1.53
CA GLY A 33 3.58 5.06 2.00
C GLY A 33 2.66 4.27 2.91
N ILE A 34 2.35 4.85 4.06
CA ILE A 34 1.37 4.30 5.00
C ILE A 34 0.17 5.24 4.99
N LEU A 35 -0.99 4.72 4.65
CA LEU A 35 -2.21 5.53 4.65
C LEU A 35 -2.50 6.01 6.06
N THR A 36 -2.81 7.30 6.18
CA THR A 36 -3.27 7.85 7.46
C THR A 36 -4.63 7.23 7.81
N ASP A 37 -5.03 7.33 9.07
CA ASP A 37 -6.34 6.83 9.51
C ASP A 37 -7.46 7.46 8.69
N ARG A 38 -7.37 8.76 8.44
CA ARG A 38 -8.35 9.48 7.62
C ARG A 38 -8.42 8.92 6.20
N ALA A 39 -7.28 8.68 5.58
CA ALA A 39 -7.24 8.14 4.21
C ALA A 39 -7.84 6.73 4.15
N MET A 40 -7.55 5.90 5.14
CA MET A 40 -8.12 4.55 5.20
C MET A 40 -9.64 4.59 5.36
N VAL A 41 -10.15 5.44 6.25
CA VAL A 41 -11.60 5.57 6.47
C VAL A 41 -12.29 6.07 5.19
N CYS A 42 -11.69 7.01 4.49
CA CYS A 42 -12.22 7.51 3.21
C CYS A 42 -12.33 6.40 2.15
N PHE A 43 -11.48 5.38 2.23
CA PHE A 43 -11.55 4.20 1.35
C PHE A 43 -12.33 3.05 1.98
N ASN A 44 -13.13 3.34 3.00
CA ASN A 44 -13.94 2.37 3.73
C ASN A 44 -13.10 1.24 4.36
N ARG A 45 -11.89 1.57 4.78
CA ARG A 45 -11.01 0.70 5.54
C ARG A 45 -10.92 1.22 6.96
N PHE A 46 -10.88 0.31 7.93
CA PHE A 46 -10.96 0.67 9.36
C PHE A 46 -9.79 0.03 10.10
N PRO A 47 -8.67 0.78 10.27
CA PRO A 47 -7.48 0.21 10.88
C PRO A 47 -7.70 -0.14 12.35
N ALA A 48 -7.20 -1.30 12.76
CA ALA A 48 -7.19 -1.72 14.15
C ALA A 48 -5.97 -1.17 14.88
N LEU A 49 -4.87 -0.99 14.17
CA LEU A 49 -3.64 -0.41 14.70
C LEU A 49 -3.58 1.08 14.37
N SER A 50 -2.97 1.87 15.25
CA SER A 50 -2.77 3.30 15.00
C SER A 50 -1.84 3.50 13.80
N PHE A 51 -1.87 4.70 13.24
CA PHE A 51 -0.96 5.09 12.16
C PHE A 51 0.50 4.89 12.59
N GLU A 52 0.85 5.32 13.80
CA GLU A 52 2.21 5.21 14.32
C GLU A 52 2.65 3.75 14.46
N GLU A 53 1.75 2.88 14.92
CA GLU A 53 2.02 1.45 15.02
C GLU A 53 2.24 0.83 13.64
N ARG A 54 1.43 1.20 12.67
CA ARG A 54 1.56 0.70 11.30
C ARG A 54 2.87 1.14 10.66
N MET A 55 3.29 2.40 10.90
CA MET A 55 4.59 2.88 10.44
C MET A 55 5.74 2.09 11.07
N GLU A 56 5.65 1.85 12.37
CA GLU A 56 6.70 1.16 13.12
C GLU A 56 6.88 -0.28 12.63
N ILE A 57 5.78 -0.97 12.34
CA ILE A 57 5.83 -2.33 11.81
C ILE A 57 6.61 -2.37 10.50
N VAL A 58 6.33 -1.44 9.60
CA VAL A 58 7.03 -1.40 8.30
C VAL A 58 8.51 -1.05 8.48
N LYS A 59 8.82 -0.10 9.34
CA LYS A 59 10.21 0.25 9.65
C LYS A 59 10.97 -0.96 10.18
N ASN A 60 10.35 -1.75 11.04
CA ASN A 60 10.98 -2.92 11.67
C ASN A 60 11.21 -4.07 10.70
N THR A 61 10.65 -4.05 9.50
CA THR A 61 10.98 -5.05 8.47
C THR A 61 12.43 -4.91 7.99
N GLY A 62 12.99 -3.71 8.09
CA GLY A 62 14.32 -3.41 7.58
C GLY A 62 14.39 -3.36 6.06
N LEU A 63 13.25 -3.41 5.37
CA LEU A 63 13.19 -3.46 3.90
C LEU A 63 12.80 -2.13 3.25
N ALA A 64 12.43 -1.13 4.04
CA ALA A 64 12.09 0.19 3.56
C ALA A 64 13.21 1.18 3.91
N ASP A 65 13.64 1.97 2.95
CA ASP A 65 14.61 3.04 3.20
C ASP A 65 13.94 4.26 3.84
N HIS A 66 12.71 4.53 3.42
CA HIS A 66 11.89 5.62 3.96
C HIS A 66 10.46 5.15 4.16
N VAL A 67 9.86 5.53 5.28
CA VAL A 67 8.45 5.28 5.55
C VAL A 67 7.77 6.62 5.72
N VAL A 68 6.76 6.90 4.89
CA VAL A 68 6.11 8.21 4.82
C VAL A 68 4.60 8.10 4.97
N ALA A 69 3.97 9.18 5.41
CA ALA A 69 2.51 9.24 5.47
C ALA A 69 1.94 9.48 4.08
N GLN A 70 0.88 8.75 3.72
CA GLN A 70 0.09 9.06 2.54
C GLN A 70 -1.33 9.39 3.02
N ASP A 71 -1.72 10.64 2.86
CA ASP A 71 -2.98 11.17 3.41
C ASP A 71 -4.17 11.07 2.45
N GLU A 72 -3.95 10.58 1.24
CA GLU A 72 -4.98 10.39 0.23
C GLU A 72 -4.81 9.03 -0.45
N ILE A 73 -5.93 8.43 -0.86
CA ILE A 73 -5.91 7.16 -1.59
C ILE A 73 -5.21 7.32 -2.94
N LEU A 74 -5.45 8.42 -3.63
CA LEU A 74 -4.83 8.70 -4.92
C LEU A 74 -3.38 9.15 -4.71
N TYR A 75 -2.56 8.95 -5.73
CA TYR A 75 -1.12 9.16 -5.65
C TYR A 75 -0.65 10.53 -6.14
N ASP A 76 -1.57 11.46 -6.42
CA ASP A 76 -1.20 12.76 -6.99
C ASP A 76 -0.13 13.49 -6.17
N LYS A 77 -0.34 13.57 -4.86
CA LYS A 77 0.64 14.22 -3.97
C LYS A 77 1.97 13.48 -3.88
N VAL A 78 1.94 12.16 -3.99
CA VAL A 78 3.16 11.35 -4.01
C VAL A 78 4.02 11.73 -5.21
N PHE A 79 3.40 11.87 -6.37
CA PHE A 79 4.12 12.26 -7.59
C PHE A 79 4.59 13.72 -7.54
N GLU A 80 3.85 14.59 -6.87
CA GLU A 80 4.26 15.99 -6.69
C GLU A 80 5.45 16.13 -5.76
N THR A 81 5.54 15.30 -4.71
CA THR A 81 6.54 15.45 -3.64
C THR A 81 7.72 14.50 -3.79
N ILE A 82 7.46 13.20 -3.89
CA ILE A 82 8.51 12.17 -3.98
C ILE A 82 9.02 12.02 -5.41
N LYS A 83 8.12 12.09 -6.38
CA LYS A 83 8.42 11.89 -7.80
C LYS A 83 9.09 10.55 -8.06
N PRO A 84 8.41 9.43 -7.75
CA PRO A 84 9.01 8.12 -7.91
C PRO A 84 9.28 7.80 -9.38
N ASP A 85 10.37 7.08 -9.61
CA ASP A 85 10.71 6.54 -10.93
C ASP A 85 9.95 5.25 -11.20
N TYR A 86 9.64 4.51 -10.13
CA TYR A 86 8.88 3.26 -10.20
C TYR A 86 7.82 3.24 -9.10
N VAL A 87 6.66 2.70 -9.43
CA VAL A 87 5.66 2.32 -8.44
C VAL A 87 5.55 0.80 -8.49
N VAL A 88 5.70 0.15 -7.34
CA VAL A 88 5.59 -1.30 -7.22
C VAL A 88 4.32 -1.63 -6.47
N HIS A 89 3.55 -2.56 -6.97
CA HIS A 89 2.29 -2.99 -6.36
C HIS A 89 2.00 -4.46 -6.70
N GLY A 90 1.19 -5.12 -5.88
CA GLY A 90 0.68 -6.43 -6.24
C GLY A 90 -0.26 -6.33 -7.44
N ASP A 91 -0.38 -7.39 -8.22
CA ASP A 91 -1.24 -7.39 -9.42
C ASP A 91 -2.72 -7.56 -9.13
N ASN A 92 -3.10 -7.67 -7.85
CA ASN A 92 -4.48 -7.90 -7.41
C ASN A 92 -5.38 -6.66 -7.43
N TRP A 93 -4.94 -5.55 -7.96
CA TRP A 93 -5.72 -4.31 -8.04
C TRP A 93 -6.26 -3.99 -9.45
N LYS A 94 -6.08 -4.90 -10.40
CA LYS A 94 -6.55 -4.72 -11.79
C LYS A 94 -8.09 -4.75 -11.87
N GLU A 95 -8.73 -5.39 -10.91
CA GLU A 95 -10.18 -5.52 -10.82
C GLU A 95 -10.65 -5.07 -9.44
N GLY A 96 -11.97 -4.87 -9.31
CA GLY A 96 -12.58 -4.47 -8.07
C GLY A 96 -12.41 -2.99 -7.75
N PRO A 97 -12.65 -2.60 -6.49
CA PRO A 97 -12.65 -1.17 -6.10
C PRO A 97 -11.28 -0.49 -6.22
N GLU A 98 -10.20 -1.26 -6.21
CA GLU A 98 -8.86 -0.70 -6.31
C GLU A 98 -8.44 -0.37 -7.75
N ARG A 99 -9.24 -0.78 -8.74
CA ARG A 99 -8.95 -0.49 -10.15
C ARG A 99 -8.81 1.00 -10.44
N MET A 100 -9.58 1.82 -9.77
CA MET A 100 -9.52 3.27 -9.90
C MET A 100 -8.15 3.80 -9.42
N ILE A 101 -7.63 3.25 -8.35
CA ILE A 101 -6.31 3.64 -7.81
C ILE A 101 -5.22 3.30 -8.83
N ARG A 102 -5.29 2.10 -9.40
CA ARG A 102 -4.35 1.69 -10.44
C ARG A 102 -4.37 2.64 -11.63
N GLY A 103 -5.57 3.01 -12.08
CA GLY A 103 -5.73 3.99 -13.17
C GLY A 103 -5.09 5.33 -12.85
N ASN A 104 -5.26 5.81 -11.63
CA ASN A 104 -4.64 7.05 -11.16
C ASN A 104 -3.10 6.96 -11.19
N VAL A 105 -2.54 5.84 -10.76
CA VAL A 105 -1.09 5.62 -10.79
C VAL A 105 -0.58 5.61 -12.23
N VAL A 106 -1.26 4.90 -13.12
CA VAL A 106 -0.88 4.84 -14.54
C VAL A 106 -0.90 6.23 -15.17
N ASP A 107 -1.94 7.02 -14.88
CA ASP A 107 -2.05 8.39 -15.41
C ASP A 107 -0.91 9.28 -14.89
N ASN A 108 -0.59 9.18 -13.61
CA ASN A 108 0.53 9.94 -13.04
C ASN A 108 1.88 9.52 -13.65
N LEU A 109 2.10 8.23 -13.86
CA LEU A 109 3.33 7.75 -14.48
C LEU A 109 3.47 8.26 -15.91
N LYS A 110 2.38 8.35 -16.66
CA LYS A 110 2.40 8.94 -18.00
C LYS A 110 2.76 10.42 -17.96
N ARG A 111 2.26 11.13 -16.96
CA ARG A 111 2.47 12.57 -16.82
C ARG A 111 3.88 12.91 -16.35
N TYR A 112 4.40 12.20 -15.37
CA TYR A 112 5.69 12.51 -14.75
C TYR A 112 6.85 11.68 -15.30
N GLY A 113 6.57 10.61 -16.02
CA GLY A 113 7.56 9.64 -16.45
C GLY A 113 7.81 8.60 -15.35
N GLY A 114 8.00 7.37 -15.74
CA GLY A 114 8.27 6.27 -14.83
C GLY A 114 7.53 5.00 -15.23
N GLU A 115 7.67 3.97 -14.44
CA GLU A 115 7.10 2.66 -14.75
C GLU A 115 6.34 2.07 -13.56
N LEU A 116 5.27 1.33 -13.87
CA LEU A 116 4.54 0.51 -12.92
C LEU A 116 5.09 -0.91 -12.97
N ILE A 117 5.52 -1.41 -11.83
CA ILE A 117 5.98 -2.80 -11.67
C ILE A 117 4.92 -3.54 -10.87
N GLU A 118 4.26 -4.49 -11.51
CA GLU A 118 3.23 -5.29 -10.84
C GLU A 118 3.80 -6.65 -10.48
N VAL A 119 3.74 -6.98 -9.19
CA VAL A 119 4.28 -8.22 -8.64
C VAL A 119 3.13 -9.21 -8.49
N PRO A 120 3.28 -10.48 -8.92
CA PRO A 120 2.22 -11.46 -8.69
C PRO A 120 1.87 -11.55 -7.21
N TYR A 121 0.57 -11.46 -6.91
CA TYR A 121 0.10 -11.51 -5.53
C TYR A 121 0.38 -12.88 -4.92
N THR A 122 0.82 -12.89 -3.67
CA THR A 122 1.12 -14.13 -2.95
C THR A 122 -0.16 -14.77 -2.40
N TYR A 123 -0.52 -15.95 -2.92
CA TYR A 123 -1.72 -16.68 -2.51
C TYR A 123 -1.37 -17.98 -1.79
N ASN A 124 -0.79 -17.89 -0.61
CA ASN A 124 -0.64 -19.07 0.26
C ASN A 124 -1.80 -19.12 1.26
N GLU A 125 -1.96 -20.24 1.98
CA GLU A 125 -3.07 -20.43 2.91
C GLU A 125 -3.08 -19.40 4.04
N THR A 126 -1.92 -19.01 4.53
CA THR A 126 -1.82 -18.01 5.60
C THR A 126 -2.31 -16.65 5.12
N VAL A 127 -1.88 -16.20 3.94
CA VAL A 127 -2.30 -14.93 3.35
C VAL A 127 -3.80 -14.92 3.11
N LYS A 128 -4.35 -16.01 2.57
CA LYS A 128 -5.80 -16.14 2.35
C LYS A 128 -6.59 -15.99 3.64
N LYS A 129 -6.13 -16.61 4.72
CA LYS A 129 -6.79 -16.52 6.02
C LYS A 129 -6.75 -15.11 6.58
N ILE A 130 -5.62 -14.43 6.45
CA ILE A 130 -5.46 -13.05 6.91
C ILE A 130 -6.40 -12.14 6.13
N ASP A 131 -6.41 -12.23 4.81
CA ASP A 131 -7.26 -11.40 3.95
C ASP A 131 -8.75 -11.63 4.26
N ALA A 132 -9.16 -12.88 4.46
CA ALA A 132 -10.53 -13.22 4.80
C ALA A 132 -10.94 -12.59 6.14
N ARG A 133 -10.09 -12.64 7.15
CA ARG A 133 -10.36 -12.02 8.45
C ARG A 133 -10.44 -10.51 8.38
N MET A 134 -9.60 -9.87 7.58
CA MET A 134 -9.65 -8.43 7.40
C MET A 134 -10.96 -8.00 6.75
N LYS A 135 -11.44 -8.71 5.75
CA LYS A 135 -12.73 -8.46 5.11
C LYS A 135 -13.88 -8.65 6.07
N GLU A 136 -13.83 -9.69 6.89
CA GLU A 136 -14.84 -9.98 7.90
C GLU A 136 -14.96 -8.84 8.91
N LYS A 137 -13.83 -8.33 9.41
CA LYS A 137 -13.80 -7.18 10.32
C LYS A 137 -14.44 -5.95 9.70
N LEU A 138 -14.15 -5.68 8.44
CA LEU A 138 -14.70 -4.52 7.73
C LEU A 138 -16.21 -4.61 7.56
N ALA A 139 -16.76 -5.83 7.50
CA ALA A 139 -18.19 -6.06 7.37
C ALA A 139 -18.96 -5.95 8.69
N MET A 140 -18.29 -5.94 9.84
CA MET A 140 -18.92 -5.94 11.16
C MET A 140 -19.38 -4.54 11.58
N PRO A 141 -20.69 -4.30 11.81
CA PRO A 141 -21.19 -2.97 12.19
C PRO A 141 -20.56 -2.44 13.47
N GLU A 142 -20.32 -3.30 14.47
CA GLU A 142 -19.70 -2.93 15.74
C GLU A 142 -18.29 -2.39 15.55
N TYR A 143 -17.53 -3.02 14.69
CA TYR A 143 -16.18 -2.57 14.37
C TYR A 143 -16.20 -1.17 13.76
N ARG A 144 -17.10 -0.93 12.82
CA ARG A 144 -17.24 0.37 12.17
C ARG A 144 -17.64 1.48 13.15
N ARG A 145 -18.48 1.18 14.14
CA ARG A 145 -18.94 2.15 15.12
C ARG A 145 -17.83 2.60 16.07
N ARG A 146 -16.80 1.81 16.24
CA ARG A 146 -15.65 2.13 17.10
C ARG A 146 -14.68 3.12 16.47
N ARG A 147 -14.87 3.38 15.19
CA ARG A 147 -14.00 4.27 14.42
C ARG A 147 -14.69 5.61 14.21
#